data_f89462ffb815f7d9e49f68612d2721b9
#
_entry.id   f89462ffb815f7d9e49f68612d2721b9
#
_cell.length_a   1.000
_cell.length_b   1.000
_cell.length_c   1.000
_cell.angle_alpha   90.00
_cell.angle_beta   90.00
_cell.angle_gamma   90.00
#
_symmetry.space_group_name_H-M   'P 1'
#
loop_
_entity.id
_entity.type
_entity.pdbx_description
1 polymer ?
#
loop_
_entity_poly.entity_id
_entity_poly.type
_entity_poly.pdbx_seq_one_letter_code
_entity_poly.pdbx_strand_id
1 'polypeptide(L)'
;MGRLLVDGKVGQAYANAKLVWHAERALWLPDEMDLQHLLLTSEALIRAANVYYAVVHFPATVAFLLFMYIFRPAHYLRFRRILAWLTAAGLAMHFAFPLAPPRMLAGIGMIDTAAKYGPSVYGPPQTDTLSNQYAAMPSLHVGWALVVACGLIVATRTRWRWLWLAHPVITMIVVVGTANHYWLDGIIASALVGGLLLAVGRTRAPAEAPPVAIPVQLRRNLEYLAVGEAAYLTTLGDTITDAGGQPQKVGKPT
;
A
#
# COMPACT_ATOMS: atom_id res chain seq x y z
N MET A 1 6.60 36.51 10.59
CA MET A 1 7.38 35.94 9.47
C MET A 1 6.89 34.54 9.03
N GLY A 2 6.52 33.61 9.92
CA GLY A 2 6.06 32.27 9.51
C GLY A 2 4.77 32.25 8.68
N ARG A 3 3.79 33.11 8.92
CA ARG A 3 2.54 33.16 8.13
C ARG A 3 2.77 33.52 6.66
N LEU A 4 3.65 34.48 6.37
CA LEU A 4 3.96 34.90 4.98
C LEU A 4 4.64 33.78 4.15
N LEU A 5 5.44 32.92 4.79
CA LEU A 5 6.07 31.77 4.13
C LEU A 5 5.05 30.66 3.83
N VAL A 6 4.03 30.51 4.68
CA VAL A 6 2.94 29.54 4.48
C VAL A 6 2.00 30.05 3.39
N ASP A 7 1.61 31.32 3.42
CA ASP A 7 0.73 31.92 2.41
C ASP A 7 1.36 31.89 1.00
N GLY A 8 2.69 32.12 0.89
CA GLY A 8 3.40 32.01 -0.39
C GLY A 8 3.39 30.59 -0.96
N LYS A 9 3.53 29.57 -0.11
CA LYS A 9 3.48 28.16 -0.54
C LYS A 9 2.07 27.72 -0.96
N VAL A 10 1.03 28.23 -0.29
CA VAL A 10 -0.36 27.96 -0.67
C VAL A 10 -0.66 28.52 -2.04
N GLY A 11 -0.35 29.80 -2.28
CA GLY A 11 -0.55 30.43 -3.59
C GLY A 11 0.20 29.68 -4.71
N GLN A 12 1.44 29.26 -4.44
CA GLN A 12 2.23 28.46 -5.38
C GLN A 12 1.59 27.09 -5.64
N ALA A 13 1.06 26.41 -4.63
CA ALA A 13 0.42 25.11 -4.78
C ALA A 13 -0.81 25.17 -5.69
N TYR A 14 -1.62 26.23 -5.58
CA TYR A 14 -2.75 26.44 -6.49
C TYR A 14 -2.32 26.87 -7.91
N ALA A 15 -1.26 27.66 -8.07
CA ALA A 15 -0.70 27.99 -9.36
C ALA A 15 -0.19 26.73 -10.07
N ASN A 16 0.56 25.89 -9.36
CA ASN A 16 1.04 24.62 -9.86
C ASN A 16 -0.12 23.67 -10.22
N ALA A 17 -1.19 23.65 -9.42
CA ALA A 17 -2.38 22.85 -9.70
C ALA A 17 -3.04 23.23 -11.04
N LYS A 18 -3.19 24.52 -11.32
CA LYS A 18 -3.69 25.01 -12.61
C LYS A 18 -2.76 24.61 -13.76
N LEU A 19 -1.45 24.73 -13.56
CA LEU A 19 -0.45 24.33 -14.56
C LEU A 19 -0.57 22.84 -14.89
N VAL A 20 -0.63 21.98 -13.87
CA VAL A 20 -0.76 20.52 -14.05
C VAL A 20 -2.07 20.19 -14.75
N TRP A 21 -3.18 20.78 -14.31
CA TRP A 21 -4.50 20.56 -14.92
C TRP A 21 -4.52 20.94 -16.42
N HIS A 22 -3.92 22.10 -16.79
CA HIS A 22 -3.80 22.50 -18.19
C HIS A 22 -2.85 21.58 -18.99
N ALA A 23 -1.76 21.14 -18.37
CA ALA A 23 -0.83 20.21 -19.01
C ALA A 23 -1.50 18.86 -19.34
N GLU A 24 -2.35 18.35 -18.45
CA GLU A 24 -3.11 17.11 -18.69
C GLU A 24 -4.09 17.26 -19.87
N ARG A 25 -4.79 18.38 -19.96
CA ARG A 25 -5.67 18.68 -21.12
C ARG A 25 -4.87 18.78 -22.42
N ALA A 26 -3.69 19.41 -22.37
CA ALA A 26 -2.80 19.50 -23.54
C ALA A 26 -2.23 18.14 -23.97
N LEU A 27 -2.06 17.22 -23.02
CA LEU A 27 -1.60 15.84 -23.25
C LEU A 27 -2.75 14.87 -23.59
N TRP A 28 -3.99 15.35 -23.69
CA TRP A 28 -5.19 14.53 -23.97
C TRP A 28 -5.40 13.41 -22.95
N LEU A 29 -4.99 13.63 -21.70
CA LEU A 29 -5.31 12.69 -20.64
C LEU A 29 -6.81 12.68 -20.34
N PRO A 30 -7.37 11.54 -19.88
CA PRO A 30 -8.77 11.43 -19.52
C PRO A 30 -9.17 12.49 -18.48
N ASP A 31 -10.41 12.94 -18.51
CA ASP A 31 -10.91 13.87 -17.51
C ASP A 31 -11.11 13.16 -16.17
N GLU A 32 -10.50 13.72 -15.12
CA GLU A 32 -10.63 13.21 -13.75
C GLU A 32 -12.08 13.28 -13.26
N MET A 33 -12.81 14.29 -13.75
CA MET A 33 -14.21 14.50 -13.38
C MET A 33 -15.09 13.35 -13.90
N ASP A 34 -14.86 12.85 -15.10
CA ASP A 34 -15.58 11.70 -15.64
C ASP A 34 -15.38 10.46 -14.78
N LEU A 35 -14.13 10.24 -14.32
CA LEU A 35 -13.82 9.13 -13.41
C LEU A 35 -14.49 9.32 -12.05
N GLN A 36 -14.48 10.54 -11.51
CA GLN A 36 -15.19 10.84 -10.26
C GLN A 36 -16.70 10.61 -10.40
N HIS A 37 -17.31 11.06 -11.50
CA HIS A 37 -18.74 10.84 -11.77
C HIS A 37 -19.06 9.36 -11.84
N LEU A 38 -18.19 8.54 -12.46
CA LEU A 38 -18.35 7.09 -12.49
C LEU A 38 -18.35 6.49 -11.06
N LEU A 39 -17.44 6.91 -10.20
CA LEU A 39 -17.42 6.45 -8.81
C LEU A 39 -18.63 6.95 -8.00
N LEU A 40 -19.14 8.12 -8.32
CA LEU A 40 -20.31 8.71 -7.66
C LEU A 40 -21.65 8.09 -8.09
N THR A 41 -21.68 7.21 -9.10
CA THR A 41 -22.91 6.47 -9.48
C THR A 41 -23.44 5.60 -8.34
N SER A 42 -22.58 5.22 -7.38
CA SER A 42 -22.94 4.44 -6.21
C SER A 42 -22.25 4.99 -4.96
N GLU A 43 -23.05 5.29 -3.93
CA GLU A 43 -22.50 5.70 -2.64
C GLU A 43 -21.60 4.62 -2.02
N ALA A 44 -21.95 3.34 -2.20
CA ALA A 44 -21.11 2.23 -1.75
C ALA A 44 -19.77 2.20 -2.46
N LEU A 45 -19.73 2.48 -3.76
CA LEU A 45 -18.51 2.49 -4.56
C LEU A 45 -17.56 3.62 -4.14
N ILE A 46 -18.08 4.84 -3.97
CA ILE A 46 -17.23 5.97 -3.56
C ILE A 46 -16.75 5.82 -2.11
N ARG A 47 -17.58 5.28 -1.20
CA ARG A 47 -17.15 4.95 0.17
C ARG A 47 -16.06 3.88 0.16
N ALA A 48 -16.20 2.83 -0.67
CA ALA A 48 -15.18 1.80 -0.82
C ALA A 48 -13.87 2.39 -1.36
N ALA A 49 -13.92 3.31 -2.33
CA ALA A 49 -12.75 4.01 -2.85
C ALA A 49 -12.07 4.87 -1.77
N ASN A 50 -12.83 5.62 -0.97
CA ASN A 50 -12.29 6.40 0.14
C ASN A 50 -11.64 5.51 1.22
N VAL A 51 -12.28 4.38 1.57
CA VAL A 51 -11.71 3.40 2.52
C VAL A 51 -10.44 2.79 1.96
N TYR A 52 -10.43 2.41 0.67
CA TYR A 52 -9.24 1.90 0.01
C TYR A 52 -8.09 2.91 0.10
N TYR A 53 -8.35 4.17 -0.25
CA TYR A 53 -7.38 5.25 -0.15
C TYR A 53 -6.83 5.40 1.27
N ALA A 54 -7.71 5.40 2.27
CA ALA A 54 -7.34 5.64 3.66
C ALA A 54 -6.56 4.47 4.30
N VAL A 55 -6.90 3.22 3.94
CA VAL A 55 -6.50 2.05 4.73
C VAL A 55 -5.56 1.11 3.98
N VAL A 56 -5.75 0.88 2.66
CA VAL A 56 -5.07 -0.24 1.99
C VAL A 56 -3.58 0.00 1.78
N HIS A 57 -3.20 1.22 1.46
CA HIS A 57 -1.84 1.58 1.07
C HIS A 57 -0.76 1.18 2.10
N PHE A 58 -0.94 1.58 3.35
CA PHE A 58 0.06 1.34 4.42
C PHE A 58 0.15 -0.15 4.80
N PRO A 59 -0.94 -0.83 5.15
CA PRO A 59 -0.90 -2.26 5.48
C PRO A 59 -0.38 -3.13 4.33
N ALA A 60 -0.76 -2.85 3.08
CA ALA A 60 -0.26 -3.59 1.93
C ALA A 60 1.26 -3.48 1.78
N THR A 61 1.81 -2.28 1.97
CA THR A 61 3.26 -2.06 1.91
C THR A 61 4.00 -2.74 3.06
N VAL A 62 3.45 -2.67 4.28
CA VAL A 62 4.03 -3.37 5.44
C VAL A 62 3.99 -4.88 5.24
N ALA A 63 2.84 -5.43 4.83
CA ALA A 63 2.69 -6.85 4.54
C ALA A 63 3.66 -7.31 3.44
N PHE A 64 3.82 -6.52 2.38
CA PHE A 64 4.81 -6.77 1.33
C PHE A 64 6.24 -6.81 1.88
N LEU A 65 6.64 -5.84 2.69
CA LEU A 65 8.00 -5.81 3.27
C LEU A 65 8.24 -7.00 4.19
N LEU A 66 7.27 -7.38 5.01
CA LEU A 66 7.34 -8.55 5.87
C LEU A 66 7.43 -9.84 5.05
N PHE A 67 6.57 -9.98 4.03
CA PHE A 67 6.63 -11.11 3.09
C PHE A 67 8.00 -11.24 2.44
N MET A 68 8.54 -10.13 1.91
CA MET A 68 9.86 -10.13 1.26
C MET A 68 10.97 -10.47 2.26
N TYR A 69 10.90 -9.94 3.47
CA TYR A 69 11.90 -10.20 4.52
C TYR A 69 11.92 -11.67 4.92
N ILE A 70 10.74 -12.27 5.16
CA ILE A 70 10.60 -13.64 5.66
C ILE A 70 10.84 -14.66 4.54
N PHE A 71 10.19 -14.48 3.38
CA PHE A 71 10.12 -15.50 2.34
C PHE A 71 11.02 -15.25 1.13
N ARG A 72 11.50 -14.01 0.94
CA ARG A 72 12.29 -13.62 -0.23
C ARG A 72 13.46 -12.68 0.12
N PRO A 73 14.33 -13.03 1.08
CA PRO A 73 15.38 -12.16 1.61
C PRO A 73 16.34 -11.68 0.51
N ALA A 74 16.59 -12.47 -0.54
CA ALA A 74 17.42 -12.08 -1.67
C ALA A 74 16.90 -10.84 -2.42
N HIS A 75 15.58 -10.59 -2.42
CA HIS A 75 14.95 -9.45 -3.07
C HIS A 75 14.63 -8.30 -2.10
N TYR A 76 14.56 -8.59 -0.80
CA TYR A 76 14.15 -7.64 0.24
C TYR A 76 14.95 -6.35 0.22
N LEU A 77 16.29 -6.44 0.27
CA LEU A 77 17.18 -5.27 0.31
C LEU A 77 17.00 -4.35 -0.89
N ARG A 78 16.80 -4.94 -2.08
CA ARG A 78 16.58 -4.17 -3.31
C ARG A 78 15.29 -3.36 -3.21
N PHE A 79 14.16 -4.02 -2.93
CA PHE A 79 12.86 -3.35 -2.92
C PHE A 79 12.70 -2.38 -1.74
N ARG A 80 13.30 -2.68 -0.58
CA ARG A 80 13.39 -1.74 0.54
C ARG A 80 14.15 -0.46 0.15
N ARG A 81 15.28 -0.59 -0.58
CA ARG A 81 16.03 0.57 -1.08
C ARG A 81 15.23 1.38 -2.09
N ILE A 82 14.54 0.72 -3.01
CA ILE A 82 13.68 1.38 -4.00
C ILE A 82 12.57 2.17 -3.28
N LEU A 83 11.87 1.57 -2.31
CA LEU A 83 10.87 2.26 -1.51
C LEU A 83 11.45 3.47 -0.77
N ALA A 84 12.62 3.31 -0.13
CA ALA A 84 13.27 4.40 0.60
C ALA A 84 13.64 5.57 -0.33
N TRP A 85 14.25 5.29 -1.49
CA TRP A 85 14.63 6.31 -2.46
C TRP A 85 13.41 6.96 -3.12
N LEU A 86 12.39 6.19 -3.45
CA LEU A 86 11.13 6.71 -3.97
C LEU A 86 10.47 7.68 -2.97
N THR A 87 10.42 7.28 -1.69
CA THR A 87 9.85 8.13 -0.64
C THR A 87 10.68 9.39 -0.44
N ALA A 88 12.00 9.27 -0.40
CA ALA A 88 12.89 10.43 -0.26
C ALA A 88 12.76 11.40 -1.44
N ALA A 89 12.75 10.88 -2.68
CA ALA A 89 12.55 11.69 -3.88
C ALA A 89 11.16 12.33 -3.90
N GLY A 90 10.12 11.59 -3.53
CA GLY A 90 8.75 12.13 -3.42
C GLY A 90 8.66 13.25 -2.41
N LEU A 91 9.18 13.07 -1.20
CA LEU A 91 9.21 14.12 -0.18
C LEU A 91 10.00 15.36 -0.63
N ALA A 92 11.13 15.17 -1.30
CA ALA A 92 11.90 16.28 -1.87
C ALA A 92 11.08 17.04 -2.93
N MET A 93 10.36 16.33 -3.81
CA MET A 93 9.48 16.95 -4.80
C MET A 93 8.29 17.65 -4.16
N HIS A 94 7.63 17.08 -3.15
CA HIS A 94 6.56 17.75 -2.41
C HIS A 94 7.01 19.07 -1.78
N PHE A 95 8.26 19.13 -1.34
CA PHE A 95 8.83 20.35 -0.80
C PHE A 95 9.18 21.38 -1.88
N ALA A 96 9.74 20.92 -3.02
CA ALA A 96 10.20 21.78 -4.12
C ALA A 96 9.04 22.24 -5.02
N PHE A 97 8.02 21.40 -5.19
CA PHE A 97 6.86 21.63 -6.05
C PHE A 97 5.55 21.34 -5.28
N PRO A 98 5.16 22.24 -4.37
CA PRO A 98 3.88 22.07 -3.67
C PRO A 98 2.74 22.09 -4.69
N LEU A 99 1.83 21.11 -4.58
CA LEU A 99 0.72 20.92 -5.52
C LEU A 99 -0.59 20.68 -4.76
N ALA A 100 -1.55 21.57 -4.96
CA ALA A 100 -2.89 21.38 -4.43
C ALA A 100 -3.61 20.27 -5.19
N PRO A 101 -4.24 19.29 -4.49
CA PRO A 101 -4.97 18.22 -5.15
C PRO A 101 -6.24 18.73 -5.85
N PRO A 102 -6.80 17.99 -6.82
CA PRO A 102 -7.97 18.39 -7.60
C PRO A 102 -9.16 18.83 -6.74
N ARG A 103 -9.44 18.16 -5.61
CA ARG A 103 -10.54 18.52 -4.70
C ARG A 103 -10.48 19.93 -4.13
N MET A 104 -9.31 20.56 -4.15
CA MET A 104 -9.10 21.94 -3.65
C MET A 104 -9.15 22.98 -4.78
N LEU A 105 -9.10 22.58 -6.04
CA LEU A 105 -9.05 23.49 -7.15
C LEU A 105 -10.47 23.96 -7.52
N ALA A 106 -10.80 25.20 -7.20
CA ALA A 106 -12.10 25.77 -7.55
C ALA A 106 -12.29 25.84 -9.07
N GLY A 107 -13.49 25.56 -9.54
CA GLY A 107 -13.90 25.73 -10.94
C GLY A 107 -13.69 24.52 -11.85
N ILE A 108 -13.08 23.44 -11.39
CA ILE A 108 -12.95 22.19 -12.16
C ILE A 108 -14.09 21.19 -11.92
N GLY A 109 -15.06 21.51 -11.06
CA GLY A 109 -16.26 20.68 -10.83
C GLY A 109 -16.07 19.46 -9.93
N MET A 110 -14.85 19.13 -9.50
CA MET A 110 -14.59 18.01 -8.60
C MET A 110 -14.93 18.34 -7.14
N ILE A 111 -15.36 17.32 -6.42
CA ILE A 111 -15.73 17.44 -5.00
C ILE A 111 -14.76 16.65 -4.09
N ASP A 112 -14.63 17.07 -2.84
CA ASP A 112 -13.95 16.30 -1.82
C ASP A 112 -14.85 15.14 -1.36
N THR A 113 -14.60 13.97 -1.94
CA THR A 113 -15.41 12.77 -1.70
C THR A 113 -15.22 12.24 -0.28
N ALA A 114 -14.03 12.40 0.31
CA ALA A 114 -13.75 11.95 1.66
C ALA A 114 -14.47 12.82 2.69
N ALA A 115 -14.51 14.13 2.48
CA ALA A 115 -15.26 15.03 3.34
C ALA A 115 -16.78 14.78 3.25
N LYS A 116 -17.30 14.43 2.06
CA LYS A 116 -18.74 14.24 1.83
C LYS A 116 -19.24 12.86 2.21
N TYR A 117 -18.48 11.79 1.94
CA TYR A 117 -18.92 10.40 2.09
C TYR A 117 -18.10 9.63 3.14
N GLY A 118 -16.96 10.20 3.64
CA GLY A 118 -16.06 9.54 4.58
C GLY A 118 -15.37 8.27 4.03
N PRO A 119 -14.42 7.75 4.77
CA PRO A 119 -13.70 8.41 5.86
C PRO A 119 -12.74 9.48 5.33
N SER A 120 -12.60 10.60 6.02
CA SER A 120 -11.58 11.60 5.73
C SER A 120 -10.31 11.31 6.52
N VAL A 121 -9.17 11.30 5.84
CA VAL A 121 -7.83 11.18 6.44
C VAL A 121 -7.20 12.56 6.71
N TYR A 122 -7.84 13.61 6.24
CA TYR A 122 -7.40 14.99 6.41
C TYR A 122 -8.36 15.74 7.31
N GLY A 123 -7.81 16.56 8.22
CA GLY A 123 -8.57 17.56 8.93
C GLY A 123 -8.93 18.77 8.04
N PRO A 124 -9.68 19.75 8.56
CA PRO A 124 -9.92 20.99 7.83
C PRO A 124 -8.59 21.66 7.45
N PRO A 125 -8.42 22.15 6.20
CA PRO A 125 -7.13 22.69 5.72
C PRO A 125 -6.55 23.82 6.60
N GLN A 126 -7.42 24.53 7.32
CA GLN A 126 -7.03 25.66 8.18
C GLN A 126 -6.46 25.23 9.54
N THR A 127 -6.77 24.02 9.99
CA THR A 127 -6.42 23.51 11.33
C THR A 127 -5.54 22.26 11.29
N ASP A 128 -5.45 21.58 10.14
CA ASP A 128 -4.63 20.40 10.00
C ASP A 128 -3.16 20.79 9.82
N THR A 129 -2.40 20.69 10.92
CA THR A 129 -0.96 20.98 10.97
C THR A 129 -0.11 19.72 10.76
N LEU A 130 -0.72 18.53 10.73
CA LEU A 130 -0.03 17.24 10.70
C LEU A 130 0.08 16.69 9.30
N SER A 131 -0.88 16.98 8.41
CA SER A 131 -0.87 16.49 7.03
C SER A 131 -0.49 17.59 6.04
N ASN A 132 0.49 17.30 5.17
CA ASN A 132 0.80 18.19 4.06
C ASN A 132 -0.21 17.97 2.92
N GLN A 133 -1.30 18.73 2.95
CA GLN A 133 -2.37 18.62 1.95
C GLN A 133 -1.97 19.09 0.54
N TYR A 134 -0.81 19.76 0.40
CA TYR A 134 -0.25 20.24 -0.88
C TYR A 134 0.83 19.33 -1.45
N ALA A 135 0.80 18.06 -1.09
CA ALA A 135 1.78 17.04 -1.49
C ALA A 135 1.19 16.08 -2.54
N ALA A 136 0.57 16.61 -3.60
CA ALA A 136 -0.05 15.73 -4.59
C ALA A 136 0.97 15.08 -5.54
N MET A 137 2.03 15.78 -5.98
CA MET A 137 2.99 15.28 -6.97
C MET A 137 4.37 15.03 -6.37
N PRO A 138 4.96 13.83 -6.55
CA PRO A 138 4.39 12.64 -7.18
C PRO A 138 3.47 11.86 -6.23
N SER A 139 2.56 11.05 -6.78
CA SER A 139 1.70 10.19 -5.96
C SER A 139 2.49 9.05 -5.31
N LEU A 140 2.77 9.17 -4.02
CA LEU A 140 3.41 8.08 -3.27
C LEU A 140 2.51 6.84 -3.17
N HIS A 141 1.17 7.00 -3.18
CA HIS A 141 0.23 5.88 -3.21
C HIS A 141 0.44 5.00 -4.44
N VAL A 142 0.47 5.60 -5.63
CA VAL A 142 0.71 4.89 -6.89
C VAL A 142 2.14 4.33 -6.94
N GLY A 143 3.12 5.12 -6.53
CA GLY A 143 4.52 4.71 -6.54
C GLY A 143 4.79 3.49 -5.65
N TRP A 144 4.29 3.48 -4.42
CA TRP A 144 4.46 2.35 -3.50
C TRP A 144 3.66 1.12 -3.98
N ALA A 145 2.43 1.31 -4.47
CA ALA A 145 1.64 0.23 -5.04
C ALA A 145 2.37 -0.45 -6.22
N LEU A 146 3.02 0.36 -7.06
CA LEU A 146 3.81 -0.15 -8.19
C LEU A 146 5.06 -0.91 -7.72
N VAL A 147 5.76 -0.42 -6.69
CA VAL A 147 6.91 -1.14 -6.08
C VAL A 147 6.46 -2.47 -5.49
N VAL A 148 5.32 -2.51 -4.79
CA VAL A 148 4.71 -3.73 -4.26
C VAL A 148 4.42 -4.71 -5.39
N ALA A 149 3.74 -4.27 -6.44
CA ALA A 149 3.40 -5.12 -7.58
C ALA A 149 4.66 -5.68 -8.28
N CYS A 150 5.63 -4.82 -8.61
CA CYS A 150 6.88 -5.23 -9.23
C CYS A 150 7.65 -6.22 -8.36
N GLY A 151 7.70 -5.98 -7.05
CA GLY A 151 8.36 -6.88 -6.10
C GLY A 151 7.69 -8.25 -6.05
N LEU A 152 6.38 -8.31 -5.97
CA LEU A 152 5.62 -9.56 -5.96
C LEU A 152 5.72 -10.30 -7.30
N ILE A 153 5.71 -9.60 -8.43
CA ILE A 153 5.92 -10.21 -9.76
C ILE A 153 7.29 -10.89 -9.83
N VAL A 154 8.34 -10.26 -9.28
CA VAL A 154 9.68 -10.84 -9.26
C VAL A 154 9.77 -12.00 -8.25
N ALA A 155 9.10 -11.89 -7.11
CA ALA A 155 9.14 -12.86 -6.02
C ALA A 155 8.30 -14.12 -6.29
N THR A 156 7.26 -14.02 -7.13
CA THR A 156 6.36 -15.13 -7.47
C THR A 156 6.65 -15.67 -8.87
N ARG A 157 6.65 -17.00 -9.01
CA ARG A 157 6.96 -17.68 -10.30
C ARG A 157 5.71 -18.23 -11.01
N THR A 158 4.51 -17.91 -10.52
CA THR A 158 3.26 -18.39 -11.09
C THR A 158 2.89 -17.60 -12.36
N ARG A 159 2.10 -18.19 -13.26
CA ARG A 159 1.54 -17.49 -14.43
C ARG A 159 0.63 -16.32 -14.02
N TRP A 160 0.05 -16.39 -12.82
CA TRP A 160 -0.86 -15.38 -12.28
C TRP A 160 -0.16 -14.16 -11.65
N ARG A 161 1.18 -14.14 -11.64
CA ARG A 161 1.96 -13.04 -11.07
C ARG A 161 1.60 -11.65 -11.60
N TRP A 162 1.11 -11.58 -12.84
CA TRP A 162 0.71 -10.31 -13.46
C TRP A 162 -0.55 -9.69 -12.86
N LEU A 163 -1.36 -10.48 -12.12
CA LEU A 163 -2.51 -9.95 -11.37
C LEU A 163 -2.09 -8.95 -10.29
N TRP A 164 -0.85 -8.97 -9.85
CA TRP A 164 -0.34 -7.96 -8.93
C TRP A 164 -0.38 -6.54 -9.50
N LEU A 165 -0.40 -6.38 -10.84
CA LEU A 165 -0.58 -5.07 -11.49
C LEU A 165 -1.97 -4.48 -11.26
N ALA A 166 -2.95 -5.27 -10.87
CA ALA A 166 -4.27 -4.75 -10.49
C ALA A 166 -4.16 -3.77 -9.30
N HIS A 167 -3.22 -4.00 -8.38
CA HIS A 167 -3.04 -3.12 -7.22
C HIS A 167 -2.69 -1.67 -7.61
N PRO A 168 -1.61 -1.37 -8.37
CA PRO A 168 -1.33 0.00 -8.79
C PRO A 168 -2.39 0.57 -9.74
N VAL A 169 -3.05 -0.24 -10.58
CA VAL A 169 -4.13 0.22 -11.45
C VAL A 169 -5.33 0.67 -10.62
N ILE A 170 -5.79 -0.16 -9.66
CA ILE A 170 -6.88 0.21 -8.76
C ILE A 170 -6.49 1.42 -7.93
N THR A 171 -5.24 1.48 -7.44
CA THR A 171 -4.75 2.64 -6.69
C THR A 171 -4.83 3.91 -7.51
N MET A 172 -4.40 3.88 -8.80
CA MET A 172 -4.50 5.02 -9.71
C MET A 172 -5.95 5.49 -9.89
N ILE A 173 -6.86 4.56 -10.18
CA ILE A 173 -8.30 4.84 -10.32
C ILE A 173 -8.85 5.48 -9.04
N VAL A 174 -8.49 4.94 -7.90
CA VAL A 174 -8.97 5.44 -6.60
C VAL A 174 -8.43 6.84 -6.32
N VAL A 175 -7.13 7.08 -6.45
CA VAL A 175 -6.55 8.38 -6.06
C VAL A 175 -7.00 9.51 -6.98
N VAL A 176 -7.22 9.22 -8.27
CA VAL A 176 -7.75 10.19 -9.24
C VAL A 176 -9.25 10.39 -9.04
N GLY A 177 -10.04 9.32 -9.01
CA GLY A 177 -11.49 9.41 -8.88
C GLY A 177 -11.97 9.97 -7.54
N THR A 178 -11.15 9.88 -6.48
CA THR A 178 -11.42 10.54 -5.18
C THR A 178 -10.90 11.99 -5.12
N ALA A 179 -10.42 12.55 -6.25
CA ALA A 179 -9.88 13.90 -6.38
C ALA A 179 -8.67 14.20 -5.46
N ASN A 180 -7.90 13.19 -5.08
CA ASN A 180 -6.69 13.34 -4.29
C ASN A 180 -5.46 13.59 -5.16
N HIS A 181 -5.45 13.12 -6.41
CA HIS A 181 -4.32 13.21 -7.34
C HIS A 181 -4.78 13.47 -8.77
N TYR A 182 -3.86 14.02 -9.56
CA TYR A 182 -3.93 14.12 -11.01
C TYR A 182 -3.37 12.83 -11.65
N TRP A 183 -3.68 12.56 -12.92
CA TRP A 183 -3.05 11.47 -13.69
C TRP A 183 -1.54 11.62 -13.75
N LEU A 184 -1.05 12.86 -13.97
CA LEU A 184 0.37 13.17 -14.04
C LEU A 184 1.11 12.82 -12.75
N ASP A 185 0.47 12.94 -11.58
CA ASP A 185 1.09 12.57 -10.30
C ASP A 185 1.49 11.09 -10.28
N GLY A 186 0.59 10.23 -10.80
CA GLY A 186 0.82 8.80 -10.90
C GLY A 186 1.78 8.43 -12.04
N ILE A 187 1.74 9.14 -13.17
CA ILE A 187 2.66 8.94 -14.29
C ILE A 187 4.08 9.27 -13.85
N ILE A 188 4.29 10.40 -13.18
CA ILE A 188 5.61 10.80 -12.66
C ILE A 188 6.09 9.81 -11.60
N ALA A 189 5.22 9.37 -10.68
CA ALA A 189 5.55 8.35 -9.71
C ALA A 189 5.99 7.04 -10.40
N SER A 190 5.29 6.65 -11.46
CA SER A 190 5.60 5.45 -12.24
C SER A 190 6.95 5.57 -12.97
N ALA A 191 7.25 6.74 -13.53
CA ALA A 191 8.54 7.03 -14.15
C ALA A 191 9.69 6.98 -13.13
N LEU A 192 9.48 7.54 -11.93
CA LEU A 192 10.46 7.46 -10.83
C LEU A 192 10.71 6.01 -10.41
N VAL A 193 9.67 5.20 -10.25
CA VAL A 193 9.81 3.77 -9.94
C VAL A 193 10.58 3.05 -11.04
N GLY A 194 10.25 3.31 -12.31
CA GLY A 194 10.96 2.75 -13.45
C GLY A 194 12.44 3.09 -13.43
N GLY A 195 12.78 4.36 -13.22
CA GLY A 195 14.16 4.84 -13.09
C GLY A 195 14.89 4.17 -11.92
N LEU A 196 14.25 4.04 -10.76
CA LEU A 196 14.85 3.39 -9.60
C LEU A 196 15.04 1.88 -9.80
N LEU A 197 14.11 1.21 -10.49
CA LEU A 197 14.25 -0.20 -10.84
C LEU A 197 15.44 -0.46 -11.75
N LEU A 198 15.79 0.50 -12.62
CA LEU A 198 16.97 0.45 -13.46
C LEU A 198 18.24 0.81 -12.69
N ALA A 199 18.21 1.88 -11.88
CA ALA A 199 19.36 2.41 -11.16
C ALA A 199 19.77 1.54 -9.96
N VAL A 200 18.80 1.05 -9.19
CA VAL A 200 19.06 0.11 -8.09
C VAL A 200 19.27 -1.26 -8.71
N GLY A 201 20.50 -1.54 -9.12
CA GLY A 201 20.89 -2.77 -9.79
C GLY A 201 20.35 -4.00 -9.09
N ARG A 202 20.19 -5.07 -9.86
CA ARG A 202 19.92 -6.39 -9.29
C ARG A 202 21.05 -6.67 -8.31
N THR A 203 20.77 -6.55 -7.01
CA THR A 203 21.72 -7.04 -6.03
C THR A 203 21.99 -8.47 -6.43
N ARG A 204 23.25 -8.79 -6.79
CA ARG A 204 23.68 -10.18 -6.82
C ARG A 204 23.17 -10.75 -5.51
N ALA A 205 22.37 -11.83 -5.59
CA ALA A 205 22.05 -12.58 -4.40
C ALA A 205 23.37 -12.74 -3.64
N PRO A 206 23.48 -12.36 -2.37
CA PRO A 206 24.63 -12.77 -1.59
C PRO A 206 24.73 -14.26 -1.87
N ALA A 207 25.91 -14.75 -2.27
CA ALA A 207 26.18 -16.17 -2.35
C ALA A 207 25.49 -16.75 -1.13
N GLU A 208 24.54 -17.64 -1.33
CA GLU A 208 23.54 -18.16 -0.40
C GLU A 208 24.04 -18.04 1.03
N ALA A 209 23.51 -17.05 1.79
CA ALA A 209 23.91 -16.95 3.18
C ALA A 209 23.66 -18.35 3.75
N PRO A 210 24.66 -18.99 4.36
CA PRO A 210 24.48 -20.33 4.87
C PRO A 210 23.18 -20.30 5.67
N PRO A 211 22.34 -21.33 5.53
CA PRO A 211 21.05 -21.37 6.20
C PRO A 211 21.32 -20.96 7.65
N VAL A 212 20.61 -19.95 8.14
CA VAL A 212 20.77 -19.48 9.52
C VAL A 212 20.67 -20.75 10.35
N ALA A 213 21.83 -21.19 10.86
CA ALA A 213 21.87 -22.41 11.65
C ALA A 213 20.98 -22.13 12.86
N ILE A 214 19.76 -22.65 12.81
CA ILE A 214 18.87 -22.59 13.98
C ILE A 214 19.66 -23.24 15.08
N PRO A 215 19.96 -22.52 16.17
CA PRO A 215 20.71 -23.12 17.27
C PRO A 215 20.09 -24.46 17.61
N VAL A 216 20.90 -25.51 17.76
CA VAL A 216 20.44 -26.90 18.01
C VAL A 216 19.41 -26.91 19.13
N GLN A 217 19.59 -26.04 20.13
CA GLN A 217 18.65 -25.87 21.23
C GLN A 217 17.28 -25.37 20.79
N LEU A 218 17.22 -24.39 19.89
CA LEU A 218 15.97 -23.84 19.37
C LEU A 218 15.26 -24.86 18.47
N ARG A 219 16.01 -25.62 17.67
CA ARG A 219 15.47 -26.70 16.86
C ARG A 219 14.86 -27.79 17.72
N ARG A 220 15.57 -28.20 18.78
CA ARG A 220 15.10 -29.17 19.77
C ARG A 220 13.84 -28.68 20.49
N ASN A 221 13.80 -27.41 20.88
CA ASN A 221 12.62 -26.82 21.51
C ASN A 221 11.41 -26.79 20.57
N LEU A 222 11.60 -26.48 19.27
CA LEU A 222 10.53 -26.54 18.28
C LEU A 222 10.04 -27.97 18.03
N GLU A 223 10.93 -28.95 18.03
CA GLU A 223 10.57 -30.38 17.94
C GLU A 223 9.77 -30.83 19.16
N TYR A 224 10.15 -30.41 20.39
CA TYR A 224 9.39 -30.70 21.61
C TYR A 224 8.00 -30.06 21.59
N LEU A 225 7.85 -28.82 21.09
CA LEU A 225 6.57 -28.17 20.96
C LEU A 225 5.68 -28.87 19.92
N ALA A 226 6.23 -29.27 18.78
CA ALA A 226 5.49 -29.99 17.74
C ALA A 226 5.02 -31.38 18.23
N VAL A 227 5.88 -32.11 18.99
CA VAL A 227 5.53 -33.42 19.57
C VAL A 227 4.50 -33.25 20.69
N GLY A 228 4.65 -32.21 21.53
CA GLY A 228 3.68 -31.88 22.60
C GLY A 228 2.30 -31.52 22.05
N GLU A 229 2.24 -30.77 20.98
CA GLU A 229 0.97 -30.39 20.32
C GLU A 229 0.31 -31.62 19.68
N ALA A 230 1.08 -32.49 19.01
CA ALA A 230 0.58 -33.74 18.45
C ALA A 230 0.05 -34.70 19.54
N ALA A 231 0.75 -34.81 20.66
CA ALA A 231 0.32 -35.62 21.81
C ALA A 231 -0.95 -35.06 22.46
N TYR A 232 -1.06 -33.75 22.58
CA TYR A 232 -2.24 -33.07 23.11
C TYR A 232 -3.47 -33.28 22.24
N LEU A 233 -3.31 -33.16 20.91
CA LEU A 233 -4.40 -33.41 19.95
C LEU A 233 -4.84 -34.86 19.93
N THR A 234 -3.94 -35.80 20.11
CA THR A 234 -4.25 -37.24 20.23
C THR A 234 -5.06 -37.51 21.50
N THR A 235 -4.63 -36.94 22.62
CA THR A 235 -5.35 -37.08 23.91
C THR A 235 -6.74 -36.45 23.88
N LEU A 236 -6.90 -35.31 23.19
CA LEU A 236 -8.19 -34.68 22.96
C LEU A 236 -9.08 -35.54 22.05
N GLY A 237 -8.52 -36.14 21.00
CA GLY A 237 -9.22 -37.06 20.12
C GLY A 237 -9.73 -38.28 20.86
N ASP A 238 -8.90 -38.89 21.70
CA ASP A 238 -9.26 -40.05 22.54
C ASP A 238 -10.34 -39.68 23.58
N THR A 239 -10.29 -38.47 24.16
CA THR A 239 -11.30 -38.00 25.13
C THR A 239 -12.64 -37.74 24.47
N ILE A 240 -12.67 -37.27 23.21
CA ILE A 240 -13.90 -37.03 22.44
C ILE A 240 -14.52 -38.36 22.00
N THR A 241 -13.73 -39.36 21.63
CA THR A 241 -14.21 -40.72 21.29
C THR A 241 -14.77 -41.43 22.50
N ASP A 242 -14.18 -41.27 23.69
CA ASP A 242 -14.74 -41.83 24.94
C ASP A 242 -16.01 -41.12 25.40
N ALA A 243 -16.16 -39.82 25.13
CA ALA A 243 -17.39 -39.08 25.43
C ALA A 243 -18.58 -39.42 24.49
N GLY A 244 -18.33 -40.12 23.39
CA GLY A 244 -19.31 -40.59 22.42
C GLY A 244 -20.00 -41.93 22.75
N GLY A 245 -19.83 -42.46 23.93
CA GLY A 245 -20.61 -43.44 24.67
C GLY A 245 -21.07 -44.71 23.94
N GLN A 246 -20.45 -45.85 24.27
CA GLN A 246 -21.16 -47.09 24.46
C GLN A 246 -20.92 -47.58 25.90
N PRO A 247 -21.93 -48.18 26.60
CA PRO A 247 -21.76 -48.57 27.99
C PRO A 247 -20.80 -49.76 28.13
N GLN A 248 -19.72 -49.56 28.84
CA GLN A 248 -18.76 -50.60 29.21
C GLN A 248 -19.43 -51.61 30.13
N LYS A 249 -19.56 -52.87 29.69
CA LYS A 249 -19.94 -53.99 30.57
C LYS A 249 -18.87 -54.22 31.59
N VAL A 250 -19.11 -53.90 32.84
CA VAL A 250 -18.29 -54.25 34.00
C VAL A 250 -18.27 -55.75 34.16
N GLY A 251 -17.14 -56.40 33.83
CA GLY A 251 -16.89 -57.79 34.12
C GLY A 251 -16.60 -57.95 35.62
N LYS A 252 -17.34 -58.89 36.29
CA LYS A 252 -17.11 -59.25 37.69
C LYS A 252 -15.75 -59.87 37.88
N PRO A 253 -15.06 -59.56 38.98
CA PRO A 253 -13.88 -60.28 39.40
C PRO A 253 -14.22 -61.68 40.03
N THR A 254 -13.58 -62.69 39.61
CA THR A 254 -13.40 -63.94 40.35
C THR A 254 -12.03 -63.98 40.98
#